data_3d370a3895e52d678fb3ac8dad0d8885
#
_entry.id   3d370a3895e52d678fb3ac8dad0d8885
#
_cell.length_a   1.000
_cell.length_b   1.000
_cell.length_c   1.000
_cell.angle_alpha   90.00
_cell.angle_beta   90.00
_cell.angle_gamma   90.00
#
_symmetry.space_group_name_H-M   'P 1'
#
loop_
_entity.id
_entity.type
_entity.pdbx_description
1 polymer ?
#
loop_
_entity_poly.entity_id
_entity_poly.type
_entity_poly.pdbx_seq_one_letter_code
_entity_poly.pdbx_strand_id
1 'polypeptide(L)'
;MAWSACNWSSPDAHEALKNAIAKVLGAPWQRCTVHFLRDCLGHARRDQHGLLAALIRPIFNAEDFAAARHKLSEAVARLESKPPKVAGVLEAAQDDILAFYGFPADHRRKIRSTNPLERFNREIGRRTDVVGIFPDDRSLIRLASMLAIEQNDEWLVGRRYPSAASMGPLLEERPHRHNDEEVLELQPA
;
A
#
# COMPACT_ATOMS: atom_id res chain seq x y z
N MET A 1 -29.54 -5.37 -9.08
CA MET A 1 -28.48 -6.41 -9.01
C MET A 1 -27.56 -6.05 -7.87
N ALA A 2 -27.63 -6.82 -6.80
CA ALA A 2 -26.82 -6.61 -5.61
C ALA A 2 -25.36 -6.87 -5.97
N TRP A 3 -24.49 -5.90 -5.78
CA TRP A 3 -23.06 -6.08 -5.72
C TRP A 3 -22.80 -6.92 -4.45
N SER A 4 -22.88 -8.24 -4.62
CA SER A 4 -22.44 -9.14 -3.57
C SER A 4 -20.98 -8.77 -3.28
N ALA A 5 -20.72 -8.54 -2.00
CA ALA A 5 -19.38 -8.25 -1.48
C ALA A 5 -18.39 -9.21 -2.13
N CYS A 6 -17.66 -8.73 -3.14
CA CYS A 6 -16.43 -9.36 -3.56
C CYS A 6 -15.60 -9.49 -2.30
N ASN A 7 -15.39 -10.72 -1.90
CA ASN A 7 -14.46 -11.07 -0.83
C ASN A 7 -13.08 -10.63 -1.32
N TRP A 8 -12.75 -9.37 -1.08
CA TRP A 8 -11.43 -8.79 -1.32
C TRP A 8 -10.49 -9.42 -0.29
N SER A 9 -10.12 -10.67 -0.54
CA SER A 9 -8.89 -11.18 -0.02
C SER A 9 -7.84 -10.17 -0.49
N SER A 10 -7.33 -9.43 0.47
CA SER A 10 -6.54 -8.21 0.32
C SER A 10 -5.72 -8.22 -0.97
N PRO A 11 -5.93 -7.30 -1.95
CA PRO A 11 -5.11 -7.23 -3.16
C PRO A 11 -3.63 -6.99 -2.84
N ASP A 12 -3.33 -6.59 -1.62
CA ASP A 12 -2.00 -6.37 -1.07
C ASP A 12 -1.11 -7.63 -1.00
N ALA A 13 -1.62 -8.81 -1.28
CA ALA A 13 -0.86 -10.07 -1.25
C ALA A 13 -0.95 -10.87 -2.56
N HIS A 14 -1.42 -10.27 -3.66
CA HIS A 14 -1.60 -10.99 -4.91
C HIS A 14 -0.27 -11.15 -5.65
N GLU A 15 0.28 -12.37 -5.65
CA GLU A 15 1.57 -12.71 -6.28
C GLU A 15 1.67 -12.25 -7.74
N ALA A 16 0.59 -12.41 -8.54
CA ALA A 16 0.60 -11.97 -9.93
C ALA A 16 0.75 -10.45 -10.07
N LEU A 17 0.16 -9.66 -9.18
CA LEU A 17 0.31 -8.21 -9.17
C LEU A 17 1.73 -7.81 -8.75
N LYS A 18 2.29 -8.44 -7.72
CA LYS A 18 3.67 -8.24 -7.27
C LYS A 18 4.65 -8.53 -8.39
N ASN A 19 4.49 -9.67 -9.07
CA ASN A 19 5.31 -10.06 -10.21
C ASN A 19 5.18 -9.10 -11.41
N ALA A 20 3.96 -8.62 -11.70
CA ALA A 20 3.73 -7.65 -12.76
C ALA A 20 4.41 -6.30 -12.45
N ILE A 21 4.32 -5.80 -11.22
CA ILE A 21 4.99 -4.56 -10.80
C ILE A 21 6.51 -4.71 -10.88
N ALA A 22 7.05 -5.82 -10.40
CA ALA A 22 8.49 -6.07 -10.49
C ALA A 22 8.97 -6.14 -11.95
N LYS A 23 8.21 -6.83 -12.82
CA LYS A 23 8.57 -7.03 -14.22
C LYS A 23 8.40 -5.76 -15.07
N VAL A 24 7.30 -5.01 -14.89
CA VAL A 24 6.94 -3.87 -15.75
C VAL A 24 7.54 -2.57 -15.24
N LEU A 25 7.52 -2.37 -13.92
CA LEU A 25 7.95 -1.10 -13.31
C LEU A 25 9.36 -1.18 -12.69
N GLY A 26 9.92 -2.38 -12.52
CA GLY A 26 11.20 -2.56 -11.83
C GLY A 26 11.20 -2.01 -10.40
N ALA A 27 10.02 -1.86 -9.80
CA ALA A 27 9.84 -1.24 -8.49
C ALA A 27 9.65 -2.31 -7.40
N PRO A 28 10.17 -2.08 -6.18
CA PRO A 28 9.90 -2.94 -5.06
C PRO A 28 8.42 -2.85 -4.65
N TRP A 29 7.87 -3.97 -4.22
CA TRP A 29 6.52 -4.03 -3.68
C TRP A 29 6.48 -3.49 -2.26
N GLN A 30 5.49 -2.67 -1.95
CA GLN A 30 5.18 -2.25 -0.58
C GLN A 30 3.79 -2.72 -0.20
N ARG A 31 3.70 -3.60 0.78
CA ARG A 31 2.42 -4.03 1.34
C ARG A 31 1.86 -2.99 2.31
N CYS A 32 0.56 -2.70 2.23
CA CYS A 32 -0.10 -1.78 3.14
C CYS A 32 0.00 -2.27 4.59
N THR A 33 0.63 -1.49 5.47
CA THR A 33 0.84 -1.88 6.88
C THR A 33 -0.46 -2.03 7.68
N VAL A 34 -1.51 -1.31 7.28
CA VAL A 34 -2.84 -1.39 7.94
C VAL A 34 -3.54 -2.70 7.58
N HIS A 35 -3.55 -3.07 6.28
CA HIS A 35 -4.10 -4.35 5.84
C HIS A 35 -3.31 -5.52 6.37
N PHE A 36 -1.98 -5.43 6.36
CA PHE A 36 -1.12 -6.45 6.93
C PHE A 36 -1.41 -6.69 8.42
N LEU A 37 -1.51 -5.63 9.22
CA LEU A 37 -1.88 -5.78 10.63
C LEU A 37 -3.25 -6.44 10.79
N ARG A 38 -4.24 -6.06 9.97
CA ARG A 38 -5.58 -6.65 10.00
C ARG A 38 -5.55 -8.13 9.62
N ASP A 39 -4.74 -8.50 8.65
CA ASP A 39 -4.52 -9.88 8.25
C ASP A 39 -3.89 -10.70 9.40
N CYS A 40 -2.84 -10.20 10.03
CA CYS A 40 -2.24 -10.82 11.22
C CYS A 40 -3.28 -11.04 12.35
N LEU A 41 -4.13 -10.04 12.60
CA LEU A 41 -5.20 -10.17 13.60
C LEU A 41 -6.22 -11.25 13.23
N GLY A 42 -6.49 -11.41 11.91
CA GLY A 42 -7.40 -12.46 11.42
C GLY A 42 -6.91 -13.89 11.68
N HIS A 43 -5.60 -14.08 11.87
CA HIS A 43 -4.99 -15.37 12.22
C HIS A 43 -4.93 -15.67 13.73
N ALA A 44 -5.45 -14.77 14.56
CA ALA A 44 -5.39 -14.86 16.00
C ALA A 44 -6.76 -14.75 16.66
N ARG A 45 -6.85 -15.24 17.88
CA ARG A 45 -8.07 -15.12 18.70
C ARG A 45 -8.26 -13.66 19.13
N ARG A 46 -9.52 -13.27 19.36
CA ARG A 46 -9.91 -11.90 19.67
C ARG A 46 -9.25 -11.35 20.95
N ASP A 47 -9.05 -12.22 21.94
CA ASP A 47 -8.36 -11.90 23.19
C ASP A 47 -6.86 -11.57 22.99
N GLN A 48 -6.25 -12.06 21.91
CA GLN A 48 -4.84 -11.82 21.56
C GLN A 48 -4.60 -10.57 20.70
N HIS A 49 -5.66 -9.95 20.15
CA HIS A 49 -5.53 -8.81 19.23
C HIS A 49 -4.78 -7.63 19.82
N GLY A 50 -5.03 -7.32 21.13
CA GLY A 50 -4.34 -6.23 21.82
C GLY A 50 -2.83 -6.46 21.91
N LEU A 51 -2.43 -7.66 22.29
CA LEU A 51 -1.03 -8.05 22.37
C LEU A 51 -0.35 -8.00 21.00
N LEU A 52 -0.98 -8.58 19.97
CA LEU A 52 -0.45 -8.57 18.61
C LEU A 52 -0.27 -7.15 18.06
N ALA A 53 -1.28 -6.30 18.25
CA ALA A 53 -1.19 -4.93 17.82
C ALA A 53 -0.06 -4.16 18.56
N ALA A 54 0.15 -4.45 19.84
CA ALA A 54 1.23 -3.85 20.64
C ALA A 54 2.62 -4.31 20.17
N LEU A 55 2.76 -5.54 19.66
CA LEU A 55 4.02 -6.07 19.13
C LEU A 55 4.30 -5.61 17.70
N ILE A 56 3.28 -5.53 16.83
CA ILE A 56 3.47 -5.26 15.41
C ILE A 56 3.55 -3.77 15.09
N ARG A 57 2.74 -2.90 15.74
CA ARG A 57 2.74 -1.45 15.46
C ARG A 57 4.10 -0.75 15.65
N PRO A 58 4.92 -1.08 16.65
CA PRO A 58 6.24 -0.49 16.82
C PRO A 58 7.21 -0.74 15.66
N ILE A 59 7.02 -1.84 14.91
CA ILE A 59 7.81 -2.15 13.71
C ILE A 59 7.63 -1.05 12.66
N PHE A 60 6.40 -0.59 12.45
CA PHE A 60 6.07 0.43 11.46
C PHE A 60 6.35 1.88 11.90
N ASN A 61 6.67 2.08 13.17
CA ASN A 61 6.97 3.37 13.76
C ASN A 61 8.43 3.45 14.25
N ALA A 62 9.30 2.57 13.77
CA ALA A 62 10.72 2.61 14.08
C ALA A 62 11.38 3.81 13.39
N GLU A 63 12.51 4.25 13.92
CA GLU A 63 13.27 5.40 13.40
C GLU A 63 13.87 5.10 12.03
N ASP A 64 14.42 3.90 11.88
CA ASP A 64 15.07 3.45 10.67
C ASP A 64 14.80 1.97 10.36
N PHE A 65 15.35 1.49 9.24
CA PHE A 65 15.20 0.13 8.77
C PHE A 65 15.82 -0.91 9.73
N ALA A 66 16.98 -0.59 10.34
CA ALA A 66 17.68 -1.50 11.24
C ALA A 66 16.87 -1.71 12.53
N ALA A 67 16.36 -0.62 13.11
CA ALA A 67 15.49 -0.65 14.27
C ALA A 67 14.17 -1.38 13.97
N ALA A 68 13.60 -1.20 12.77
CA ALA A 68 12.40 -1.90 12.34
C ALA A 68 12.63 -3.42 12.24
N ARG A 69 13.74 -3.84 11.63
CA ARG A 69 14.13 -5.27 11.55
C ARG A 69 14.34 -5.88 12.92
N HIS A 70 15.01 -5.18 13.83
CA HIS A 70 15.23 -5.65 15.19
C HIS A 70 13.89 -5.87 15.92
N LYS A 71 12.98 -4.89 15.88
CA LYS A 71 11.64 -5.02 16.47
C LYS A 71 10.82 -6.14 15.83
N LEU A 72 10.98 -6.38 14.53
CA LEU A 72 10.34 -7.48 13.82
C LEU A 72 10.85 -8.82 14.35
N SER A 73 12.17 -9.00 14.46
CA SER A 73 12.77 -10.22 15.00
C SER A 73 12.33 -10.49 16.45
N GLU A 74 12.27 -9.46 17.28
CA GLU A 74 11.74 -9.57 18.65
C GLU A 74 10.26 -9.98 18.67
N ALA A 75 9.45 -9.41 17.76
CA ALA A 75 8.04 -9.77 17.65
C ALA A 75 7.85 -11.22 17.20
N VAL A 76 8.62 -11.67 16.19
CA VAL A 76 8.61 -13.08 15.73
C VAL A 76 8.96 -14.02 16.87
N ALA A 77 10.07 -13.79 17.57
CA ALA A 77 10.50 -14.64 18.69
C ALA A 77 9.44 -14.73 19.81
N ARG A 78 8.75 -13.63 20.11
CA ARG A 78 7.67 -13.63 21.12
C ARG A 78 6.40 -14.33 20.65
N LEU A 79 6.18 -14.42 19.33
CA LEU A 79 4.99 -15.02 18.73
C LEU A 79 5.18 -16.48 18.33
N GLU A 80 6.40 -17.02 18.33
CA GLU A 80 6.69 -18.43 18.01
C GLU A 80 5.88 -19.40 18.89
N SER A 81 5.69 -19.06 20.14
CA SER A 81 4.95 -19.91 21.08
C SER A 81 3.43 -19.75 20.98
N LYS A 82 2.91 -18.56 20.63
CA LYS A 82 1.46 -18.24 20.51
C LYS A 82 1.24 -16.87 19.86
N PRO A 83 0.56 -16.77 18.70
CA PRO A 83 0.16 -17.81 17.74
C PRO A 83 1.24 -18.00 16.64
N PRO A 84 1.74 -19.22 16.44
CA PRO A 84 2.86 -19.50 15.51
C PRO A 84 2.55 -19.13 14.05
N LYS A 85 1.28 -19.15 13.64
CA LYS A 85 0.87 -18.70 12.29
C LYS A 85 1.21 -17.24 12.04
N VAL A 86 1.04 -16.36 13.03
CA VAL A 86 1.34 -14.93 12.88
C VAL A 86 2.84 -14.69 12.81
N ALA A 87 3.66 -15.45 13.54
CA ALA A 87 5.11 -15.39 13.45
C ALA A 87 5.58 -15.69 12.02
N GLY A 88 5.12 -16.80 11.43
CA GLY A 88 5.46 -17.16 10.05
C GLY A 88 4.98 -16.15 9.00
N VAL A 89 3.77 -15.58 9.17
CA VAL A 89 3.25 -14.51 8.28
C VAL A 89 4.10 -13.25 8.39
N LEU A 90 4.53 -12.89 9.60
CA LEU A 90 5.35 -11.70 9.84
C LEU A 90 6.74 -11.85 9.22
N GLU A 91 7.35 -13.02 9.38
CA GLU A 91 8.66 -13.34 8.82
C GLU A 91 8.63 -13.37 7.29
N ALA A 92 7.66 -14.07 6.70
CA ALA A 92 7.52 -14.17 5.25
C ALA A 92 7.23 -12.82 4.56
N ALA A 93 6.58 -11.88 5.25
CA ALA A 93 6.23 -10.57 4.70
C ALA A 93 7.28 -9.48 5.00
N GLN A 94 8.39 -9.80 5.66
CA GLN A 94 9.36 -8.82 6.15
C GLN A 94 9.76 -7.79 5.10
N ASP A 95 10.18 -8.22 3.92
CA ASP A 95 10.66 -7.33 2.87
C ASP A 95 9.53 -6.46 2.30
N ASP A 96 8.34 -7.03 2.15
CA ASP A 96 7.17 -6.34 1.59
C ASP A 96 6.60 -5.27 2.53
N ILE A 97 6.69 -5.47 3.85
CA ILE A 97 6.16 -4.53 4.84
C ILE A 97 7.17 -3.47 5.27
N LEU A 98 8.45 -3.68 5.02
CA LEU A 98 9.53 -2.75 5.38
C LEU A 98 10.08 -1.94 4.20
N ALA A 99 9.64 -2.19 2.96
CA ALA A 99 10.15 -1.50 1.76
C ALA A 99 10.04 0.03 1.85
N PHE A 100 9.02 0.56 2.55
CA PHE A 100 8.84 2.01 2.72
C PHE A 100 9.97 2.70 3.51
N TYR A 101 10.77 1.94 4.28
CA TYR A 101 11.93 2.50 4.98
C TYR A 101 13.06 2.94 4.03
N GLY A 102 13.08 2.45 2.80
CA GLY A 102 13.95 2.95 1.73
C GLY A 102 13.63 4.36 1.24
N PHE A 103 12.54 4.98 1.73
CA PHE A 103 12.17 6.34 1.39
C PHE A 103 12.54 7.32 2.51
N PRO A 104 12.73 8.62 2.19
CA PRO A 104 12.95 9.66 3.19
C PRO A 104 11.85 9.66 4.25
N ALA A 105 12.22 9.97 5.50
CA ALA A 105 11.33 9.85 6.67
C ALA A 105 9.98 10.57 6.49
N ASP A 106 10.00 11.76 5.85
CA ASP A 106 8.81 12.59 5.60
C ASP A 106 7.77 11.91 4.70
N HIS A 107 8.19 10.93 3.89
CA HIS A 107 7.31 10.22 2.95
C HIS A 107 6.82 8.88 3.48
N ARG A 108 7.52 8.27 4.43
CA ARG A 108 7.20 6.92 4.94
C ARG A 108 5.75 6.77 5.38
N ARG A 109 5.21 7.78 6.07
CA ARG A 109 3.82 7.77 6.54
C ARG A 109 2.80 7.75 5.39
N LYS A 110 3.13 8.37 4.26
CA LYS A 110 2.25 8.45 3.08
C LYS A 110 2.29 7.17 2.25
N ILE A 111 3.46 6.53 2.18
CA ILE A 111 3.72 5.37 1.32
C ILE A 111 3.27 4.06 1.97
N ARG A 112 3.37 3.94 3.30
CA ARG A 112 3.11 2.69 4.02
C ARG A 112 1.65 2.25 4.08
N SER A 113 0.68 3.08 3.61
CA SER A 113 -0.76 2.78 3.72
C SER A 113 -1.54 3.26 2.50
N THR A 114 -2.48 2.42 2.06
CA THR A 114 -3.44 2.72 0.99
C THR A 114 -4.69 3.47 1.48
N ASN A 115 -4.81 3.77 2.76
CA ASN A 115 -5.98 4.41 3.36
C ASN A 115 -6.45 5.70 2.66
N PRO A 116 -5.57 6.61 2.18
CA PRO A 116 -6.00 7.79 1.44
C PRO A 116 -6.75 7.45 0.16
N LEU A 117 -6.25 6.47 -0.60
CA LEU A 117 -6.90 6.00 -1.84
C LEU A 117 -8.21 5.27 -1.54
N GLU A 118 -8.27 4.49 -0.47
CA GLU A 118 -9.51 3.81 -0.05
C GLU A 118 -10.60 4.81 0.36
N ARG A 119 -10.22 5.88 1.07
CA ARG A 119 -11.15 6.95 1.40
C ARG A 119 -11.67 7.64 0.16
N PHE A 120 -10.81 7.92 -0.80
CA PHE A 120 -11.19 8.52 -2.07
C PHE A 120 -12.13 7.61 -2.87
N ASN A 121 -11.79 6.32 -3.02
CA ASN A 121 -12.64 5.35 -3.69
C ASN A 121 -14.02 5.19 -3.01
N ARG A 122 -14.05 5.25 -1.68
CA ARG A 122 -15.31 5.23 -0.92
C ARG A 122 -16.15 6.48 -1.17
N GLU A 123 -15.53 7.65 -1.31
CA GLU A 123 -16.24 8.88 -1.62
C GLU A 123 -16.82 8.83 -3.04
N ILE A 124 -16.07 8.33 -4.03
CA ILE A 124 -16.60 8.08 -5.38
C ILE A 124 -17.82 7.16 -5.29
N GLY A 125 -17.69 6.02 -4.61
CA GLY A 125 -18.81 5.08 -4.44
C GLY A 125 -20.03 5.73 -3.78
N ARG A 126 -19.82 6.49 -2.70
CA ARG A 126 -20.90 7.20 -2.01
C ARG A 126 -21.62 8.19 -2.92
N ARG A 127 -20.90 8.93 -3.77
CA ARG A 127 -21.50 9.89 -4.70
C ARG A 127 -22.23 9.19 -5.84
N THR A 128 -21.67 8.11 -6.36
CA THR A 128 -22.33 7.32 -7.41
C THR A 128 -23.60 6.64 -6.91
N ASP A 129 -23.62 6.16 -5.67
CA ASP A 129 -24.80 5.55 -5.03
C ASP A 129 -25.93 6.58 -4.85
N VAL A 130 -25.61 7.84 -4.52
CA VAL A 130 -26.61 8.93 -4.39
C VAL A 130 -27.26 9.26 -5.74
N VAL A 131 -26.48 9.25 -6.83
CA VAL A 131 -27.02 9.46 -8.19
C VAL A 131 -27.88 8.29 -8.65
N GLY A 132 -27.47 7.06 -8.27
CA GLY A 132 -28.17 5.82 -8.56
C GLY A 132 -28.01 5.37 -10.00
N ILE A 133 -28.67 6.03 -10.96
CA ILE A 133 -28.62 5.68 -12.39
C ILE A 133 -28.00 6.79 -13.19
N PHE A 134 -26.95 6.48 -13.95
CA PHE A 134 -26.31 7.39 -14.89
C PHE A 134 -26.90 7.22 -16.28
N PRO A 135 -27.16 8.31 -17.03
CA PRO A 135 -27.68 8.22 -18.40
C PRO A 135 -26.70 7.57 -19.37
N ASP A 136 -25.39 7.74 -19.12
CA ASP A 136 -24.31 7.18 -19.92
C ASP A 136 -23.00 7.07 -19.12
N ASP A 137 -22.02 6.33 -19.65
CA ASP A 137 -20.71 6.15 -19.04
C ASP A 137 -19.93 7.46 -18.91
N ARG A 138 -20.14 8.40 -19.83
CA ARG A 138 -19.47 9.72 -19.82
C ARG A 138 -19.88 10.53 -18.61
N SER A 139 -21.14 10.44 -18.20
CA SER A 139 -21.66 11.12 -17.00
C SER A 139 -21.04 10.57 -15.74
N LEU A 140 -20.85 9.26 -15.64
CA LEU A 140 -20.16 8.60 -14.54
C LEU A 140 -18.67 9.01 -14.50
N ILE A 141 -17.98 8.94 -15.63
CA ILE A 141 -16.58 9.33 -15.74
C ILE A 141 -16.40 10.81 -15.37
N ARG A 142 -17.31 11.69 -15.81
CA ARG A 142 -17.25 13.11 -15.46
C ARG A 142 -17.35 13.35 -13.96
N LEU A 143 -18.27 12.67 -13.26
CA LEU A 143 -18.39 12.77 -11.81
C LEU A 143 -17.11 12.31 -11.12
N ALA A 144 -16.61 11.12 -11.48
CA ALA A 144 -15.40 10.55 -10.89
C ALA A 144 -14.17 11.46 -11.15
N SER A 145 -14.04 12.00 -12.37
CA SER A 145 -12.95 12.90 -12.72
C SER A 145 -13.00 14.22 -11.95
N MET A 146 -14.19 14.81 -11.77
CA MET A 146 -14.32 16.04 -10.98
C MET A 146 -13.95 15.81 -9.52
N LEU A 147 -14.37 14.70 -8.92
CA LEU A 147 -13.96 14.33 -7.56
C LEU A 147 -12.44 14.11 -7.46
N ALA A 148 -11.83 13.52 -8.49
CA ALA A 148 -10.39 13.33 -8.53
C ALA A 148 -9.63 14.66 -8.63
N ILE A 149 -10.11 15.61 -9.41
CA ILE A 149 -9.53 16.96 -9.52
C ILE A 149 -9.63 17.68 -8.18
N GLU A 150 -10.82 17.72 -7.57
CA GLU A 150 -11.04 18.33 -6.26
C GLU A 150 -10.11 17.75 -5.19
N GLN A 151 -9.99 16.43 -5.13
CA GLN A 151 -9.11 15.75 -4.18
C GLN A 151 -7.63 16.02 -4.46
N ASN A 152 -7.24 16.11 -5.74
CA ASN A 152 -5.90 16.48 -6.14
C ASN A 152 -5.54 17.89 -5.67
N ASP A 153 -6.44 18.85 -5.84
CA ASP A 153 -6.23 20.23 -5.42
C ASP A 153 -6.11 20.34 -3.90
N GLU A 154 -6.94 19.63 -3.14
CA GLU A 154 -6.81 19.54 -1.69
C GLU A 154 -5.45 18.95 -1.27
N TRP A 155 -4.95 17.94 -1.98
CA TRP A 155 -3.65 17.33 -1.68
C TRP A 155 -2.48 18.24 -2.04
N LEU A 156 -2.59 19.01 -3.12
CA LEU A 156 -1.60 20.02 -3.50
C LEU A 156 -1.50 21.12 -2.44
N VAL A 157 -2.64 21.71 -2.06
CA VAL A 157 -2.71 22.75 -1.03
C VAL A 157 -2.24 22.22 0.33
N GLY A 158 -2.63 21.01 0.69
CA GLY A 158 -2.24 20.34 1.93
C GLY A 158 -0.80 19.79 1.94
N ARG A 159 0.00 20.05 0.89
CA ARG A 159 1.36 19.53 0.71
C ARG A 159 1.48 18.02 0.97
N ARG A 160 0.51 17.27 0.47
CA ARG A 160 0.43 15.82 0.68
C ARG A 160 1.26 15.01 -0.31
N TYR A 161 1.67 15.63 -1.43
CA TYR A 161 2.58 15.02 -2.38
C TYR A 161 4.04 15.15 -1.93
N PRO A 162 4.92 14.18 -2.26
CA PRO A 162 6.36 14.33 -2.16
C PRO A 162 6.84 15.52 -3.01
N SER A 163 7.71 16.34 -2.46
CA SER A 163 8.37 17.38 -3.26
C SER A 163 9.54 16.80 -4.05
N ALA A 164 9.86 17.37 -5.21
CA ALA A 164 11.02 16.95 -5.99
C ALA A 164 12.32 17.05 -5.17
N ALA A 165 12.47 18.12 -4.38
CA ALA A 165 13.64 18.31 -3.53
C ALA A 165 13.78 17.22 -2.45
N SER A 166 12.67 16.78 -1.85
CA SER A 166 12.69 15.73 -0.82
C SER A 166 12.87 14.31 -1.40
N MET A 167 12.70 14.15 -2.72
CA MET A 167 12.98 12.90 -3.44
C MET A 167 14.40 12.87 -4.05
N GLY A 168 15.11 13.99 -4.02
CA GLY A 168 16.46 14.13 -4.56
C GLY A 168 17.41 12.98 -4.16
N PRO A 169 17.55 12.63 -2.88
CA PRO A 169 18.41 11.53 -2.45
C PRO A 169 18.13 10.19 -3.14
N LEU A 170 16.88 9.90 -3.46
CA LEU A 170 16.52 8.66 -4.16
C LEU A 170 16.85 8.68 -5.65
N LEU A 171 16.97 9.87 -6.24
CA LEU A 171 17.34 10.04 -7.64
C LEU A 171 18.86 9.99 -7.84
N GLU A 172 19.62 10.48 -6.86
CA GLU A 172 21.07 10.48 -6.85
C GLU A 172 21.67 9.08 -6.63
N GLU A 173 20.99 8.22 -5.85
CA GLU A 173 21.43 6.84 -5.56
C GLU A 173 21.17 5.85 -6.70
N ARG A 174 20.44 6.22 -7.74
CA ARG A 174 20.26 5.38 -8.93
C ARG A 174 21.31 5.75 -9.99
N PRO A 175 22.40 4.98 -10.14
CA PRO A 175 23.17 5.08 -11.36
C PRO A 175 22.22 4.80 -12.51
N HIS A 176 22.21 5.68 -13.51
CA HIS A 176 21.45 5.50 -14.75
C HIS A 176 21.68 4.09 -15.27
N ARG A 177 20.70 3.20 -15.08
CA ARG A 177 20.60 2.04 -15.94
C ARG A 177 20.05 2.56 -17.26
N HIS A 178 20.98 2.84 -18.16
CA HIS A 178 20.69 2.90 -19.58
C HIS A 178 20.12 1.52 -19.96
N ASN A 179 18.82 1.40 -19.98
CA ASN A 179 18.14 0.42 -20.81
C ASN A 179 17.78 1.16 -22.11
N ASP A 180 18.79 1.42 -22.92
CA ASP A 180 18.61 1.48 -24.35
C ASP A 180 18.36 0.02 -24.78
N GLU A 181 17.23 -0.18 -25.44
CA GLU A 181 16.80 -1.35 -26.19
C GLU A 181 15.59 -2.10 -25.61
N GLU A 182 14.55 -1.85 -26.25
CA GLU A 182 13.35 -2.54 -26.73
C GLU A 182 12.08 -1.73 -26.54
N VAL A 183 11.94 -0.75 -27.41
CA VAL A 183 10.60 -0.24 -27.75
C VAL A 183 9.92 -1.35 -28.55
N LEU A 184 9.09 -2.13 -27.88
CA LEU A 184 8.16 -3.05 -28.58
C LEU A 184 7.20 -2.21 -29.41
N GLU A 185 7.43 -2.16 -30.73
CA GLU A 185 6.48 -1.65 -31.69
C GLU A 185 5.19 -2.48 -31.58
N LEU A 186 4.17 -1.87 -31.02
CA LEU A 186 2.80 -2.38 -31.08
C LEU A 186 2.33 -2.18 -32.53
N GLN A 187 2.31 -3.25 -33.32
CA GLN A 187 1.67 -3.26 -34.63
C GLN A 187 0.15 -3.11 -34.44
N PRO A 188 -0.50 -2.18 -35.13
CA PRO A 188 -1.94 -2.06 -35.12
C PRO A 188 -2.59 -3.25 -35.83
N ALA A 189 -3.62 -3.81 -35.18
CA ALA A 189 -4.50 -4.82 -35.75
C ALA A 189 -5.50 -4.21 -36.73
#